data_3e1dd165e27edf122a89879d0cf80925
#
_entry.id   3e1dd165e27edf122a89879d0cf80925
#
_cell.length_a   1.000
_cell.length_b   1.000
_cell.length_c   1.000
_cell.angle_alpha   90.00
_cell.angle_beta   90.00
_cell.angle_gamma   90.00
#
_symmetry.space_group_name_H-M   'P 1'
#
loop_
_entity.id
_entity.type
_entity.pdbx_description
1 polymer ?
#
loop_
_entity_poly.entity_id
_entity_poly.type
_entity_poly.pdbx_seq_one_letter_code
_entity_poly.pdbx_strand_id
1 'polypeptide(L)'
;MTSSAAALPDDAAWPAPAAAGPLDATVEVPGSKSLTNRYLVLASLADGPGRLRGALRSRDTVLMAEALAALGVAIEPADDVPSDWRVTPGTLRGPATIDCGLAGTVMRFLPAVAALADGPVRFDGDEGARARPMAPVLTALAALGVGIPEQAPGGYLPFTVAGRGAVRGGQVDVDASGSSQFVSGLLLAAARFEQGLTLRHTGATLPSLPHIDMTVQVLREAGVEVDDSRPTIWRVEPGPIRARDVRVEPDLSNAGPFLAAALVVGGTVRVPGWPASTTQPGALLAGILERMGATTTLDGDVLAVSGTGVVHGLDLDLHEAGELAPTIAALAALADSPTRLRGIAHLRGHETDRLAALATEITRLGGQAEQTSDGLVITPRPLHAGTVRTYHDHRMATAGAILGLRVPGLRVEDVATTAKTLPDFVGMWHGMLG
;
A
#
# COMPACT_ATOMS: atom_id res chain seq x y z
N MET A 1 1.96 15.76 -23.85
CA MET A 1 1.62 14.80 -24.93
C MET A 1 1.07 13.57 -24.24
N THR A 2 -0.25 13.40 -24.28
CA THR A 2 -0.94 12.25 -23.67
C THR A 2 -0.66 11.02 -24.52
N SER A 3 0.18 10.11 -24.01
CA SER A 3 0.36 8.77 -24.57
C SER A 3 -0.99 8.04 -24.45
N SER A 4 -1.68 7.89 -25.55
CA SER A 4 -2.83 7.00 -25.68
C SER A 4 -2.30 5.56 -25.61
N ALA A 5 -2.32 4.95 -24.42
CA ALA A 5 -2.14 3.51 -24.33
C ALA A 5 -3.27 2.86 -25.15
N ALA A 6 -2.90 2.12 -26.17
CA ALA A 6 -3.86 1.36 -27.00
C ALA A 6 -4.61 0.40 -26.05
N ALA A 7 -5.94 0.50 -26.04
CA ALA A 7 -6.78 -0.43 -25.31
C ALA A 7 -6.52 -1.85 -25.84
N LEU A 8 -6.32 -2.80 -24.92
CA LEU A 8 -6.28 -4.22 -25.28
C LEU A 8 -7.61 -4.60 -25.96
N PRO A 9 -7.61 -5.60 -26.86
CA PRO A 9 -8.85 -6.11 -27.45
C PRO A 9 -9.85 -6.47 -26.34
N ASP A 10 -11.13 -6.17 -26.53
CA ASP A 10 -12.18 -6.46 -25.55
C ASP A 10 -12.21 -7.93 -25.08
N ASP A 11 -11.75 -8.87 -25.91
CA ASP A 11 -11.64 -10.30 -25.58
C ASP A 11 -10.58 -10.61 -24.51
N ALA A 12 -9.64 -9.72 -24.23
CA ALA A 12 -8.59 -9.91 -23.21
C ALA A 12 -9.02 -9.39 -21.81
N ALA A 13 -10.11 -8.61 -21.70
CA ALA A 13 -10.58 -8.08 -20.45
C ALA A 13 -11.33 -9.16 -19.64
N TRP A 14 -11.03 -9.24 -18.33
CA TRP A 14 -11.66 -10.20 -17.42
C TRP A 14 -13.15 -9.87 -17.24
N PRO A 15 -14.08 -10.82 -17.52
CA PRO A 15 -15.48 -10.61 -17.23
C PRO A 15 -15.69 -10.61 -15.70
N ALA A 16 -16.05 -9.46 -15.14
CA ALA A 16 -16.35 -9.36 -13.73
C ALA A 16 -17.69 -10.10 -13.45
N PRO A 17 -17.69 -11.17 -12.64
CA PRO A 17 -18.88 -11.99 -12.46
C PRO A 17 -19.92 -11.24 -11.61
N ALA A 18 -21.18 -11.31 -12.04
CA ALA A 18 -22.30 -10.91 -11.20
C ALA A 18 -22.57 -12.01 -10.14
N ALA A 19 -23.00 -11.61 -8.96
CA ALA A 19 -23.35 -12.56 -7.92
C ALA A 19 -24.72 -13.19 -8.21
N ALA A 20 -24.85 -14.51 -7.97
CA ALA A 20 -26.10 -15.23 -8.17
C ALA A 20 -27.13 -15.03 -7.03
N GLY A 21 -26.67 -14.63 -5.84
CA GLY A 21 -27.49 -14.44 -4.64
C GLY A 21 -26.68 -13.95 -3.45
N PRO A 22 -27.29 -13.90 -2.26
CA PRO A 22 -26.60 -13.50 -1.04
C PRO A 22 -25.37 -14.38 -0.75
N LEU A 23 -24.30 -13.78 -0.25
CA LEU A 23 -23.04 -14.46 0.03
C LEU A 23 -23.04 -15.16 1.39
N ASP A 24 -22.34 -16.27 1.49
CA ASP A 24 -21.92 -16.88 2.75
C ASP A 24 -20.51 -17.45 2.55
N ALA A 25 -19.51 -16.62 2.73
CA ALA A 25 -18.14 -16.95 2.37
C ALA A 25 -17.13 -16.57 3.45
N THR A 26 -16.03 -17.33 3.51
CA THR A 26 -14.82 -16.98 4.28
C THR A 26 -13.68 -16.77 3.29
N VAL A 27 -13.01 -15.62 3.40
CA VAL A 27 -11.92 -15.23 2.50
C VAL A 27 -10.64 -15.05 3.31
N GLU A 28 -9.64 -15.88 3.04
CA GLU A 28 -8.31 -15.74 3.62
C GLU A 28 -7.51 -14.70 2.82
N VAL A 29 -7.34 -13.52 3.41
CA VAL A 29 -6.61 -12.41 2.77
C VAL A 29 -5.12 -12.58 3.05
N PRO A 30 -4.25 -12.46 2.02
CA PRO A 30 -2.80 -12.52 2.22
C PRO A 30 -2.27 -11.44 3.17
N GLY A 31 -1.07 -11.66 3.69
CA GLY A 31 -0.41 -10.73 4.59
C GLY A 31 -0.27 -9.31 4.01
N SER A 32 -0.25 -8.31 4.88
CA SER A 32 -0.13 -6.90 4.53
C SER A 32 1.18 -6.63 3.79
N LYS A 33 1.08 -6.07 2.58
CA LYS A 33 2.24 -5.61 1.81
C LYS A 33 3.07 -4.58 2.59
N SER A 34 2.40 -3.65 3.22
CA SER A 34 3.03 -2.55 3.96
C SER A 34 3.80 -3.05 5.17
N LEU A 35 3.26 -4.04 5.91
CA LEU A 35 3.93 -4.68 7.03
C LEU A 35 5.05 -5.62 6.55
N THR A 36 4.80 -6.44 5.52
CA THR A 36 5.81 -7.34 4.96
C THR A 36 7.08 -6.58 4.59
N ASN A 37 6.96 -5.47 3.85
CA ASN A 37 8.11 -4.68 3.45
C ASN A 37 8.84 -4.02 4.63
N ARG A 38 8.12 -3.57 5.66
CA ARG A 38 8.73 -3.02 6.88
C ARG A 38 9.50 -4.10 7.64
N TYR A 39 8.90 -5.25 7.84
CA TYR A 39 9.55 -6.36 8.54
C TYR A 39 10.77 -6.90 7.77
N LEU A 40 10.72 -6.95 6.41
CA LEU A 40 11.88 -7.31 5.60
C LEU A 40 13.04 -6.34 5.83
N VAL A 41 12.77 -5.03 5.82
CA VAL A 41 13.80 -4.01 6.09
C VAL A 41 14.34 -4.14 7.51
N LEU A 42 13.49 -4.25 8.53
CA LEU A 42 13.96 -4.39 9.91
C LEU A 42 14.73 -5.68 10.14
N ALA A 43 14.25 -6.81 9.60
CA ALA A 43 14.95 -8.08 9.71
C ALA A 43 16.32 -8.05 9.00
N SER A 44 16.46 -7.28 7.91
CA SER A 44 17.75 -7.12 7.22
C SER A 44 18.79 -6.33 8.01
N LEU A 45 18.34 -5.48 8.95
CA LEU A 45 19.15 -4.61 9.79
C LEU A 45 19.28 -5.13 11.24
N ALA A 46 18.65 -6.27 11.55
CA ALA A 46 18.58 -6.83 12.90
C ALA A 46 19.91 -7.41 13.37
N ASP A 47 20.00 -7.71 14.65
CA ASP A 47 21.18 -8.28 15.33
C ASP A 47 21.33 -9.81 15.16
N GLY A 48 20.37 -10.46 14.48
CA GLY A 48 20.38 -11.91 14.20
C GLY A 48 19.30 -12.33 13.20
N PRO A 49 19.24 -13.63 12.87
CA PRO A 49 18.22 -14.16 11.99
C PRO A 49 16.79 -14.04 12.56
N GLY A 50 15.83 -13.80 11.69
CA GLY A 50 14.40 -13.75 12.01
C GLY A 50 13.55 -14.45 10.98
N ARG A 51 12.27 -14.65 11.30
CA ARG A 51 11.29 -15.27 10.41
C ARG A 51 10.05 -14.40 10.25
N LEU A 52 9.61 -14.23 9.02
CA LEU A 52 8.33 -13.62 8.69
C LEU A 52 7.36 -14.73 8.29
N ARG A 53 6.26 -14.89 9.05
CA ARG A 53 5.21 -15.88 8.79
C ARG A 53 4.00 -15.21 8.16
N GLY A 54 3.41 -15.85 7.16
CA GLY A 54 2.27 -15.31 6.44
C GLY A 54 2.57 -14.03 5.67
N ALA A 55 3.82 -13.80 5.31
CA ALA A 55 4.23 -12.63 4.54
C ALA A 55 3.63 -12.64 3.13
N LEU A 56 3.28 -11.47 2.61
CA LEU A 56 2.82 -11.37 1.24
C LEU A 56 3.94 -11.75 0.26
N ARG A 57 3.62 -12.61 -0.70
CA ARG A 57 4.46 -12.96 -1.85
C ARG A 57 3.87 -12.33 -3.10
N SER A 58 4.24 -11.11 -3.38
CA SER A 58 3.79 -10.34 -4.54
C SER A 58 4.97 -9.69 -5.25
N ARG A 59 4.76 -9.12 -6.44
CA ARG A 59 5.83 -8.42 -7.18
C ARG A 59 6.58 -7.43 -6.28
N ASP A 60 5.86 -6.56 -5.55
CA ASP A 60 6.48 -5.51 -4.72
C ASP A 60 7.32 -6.08 -3.56
N THR A 61 6.89 -7.18 -2.94
CA THR A 61 7.60 -7.79 -1.82
C THR A 61 8.75 -8.66 -2.27
N VAL A 62 8.64 -9.28 -3.44
CA VAL A 62 9.75 -10.01 -4.09
C VAL A 62 10.85 -9.03 -4.49
N LEU A 63 10.51 -7.90 -5.14
CA LEU A 63 11.48 -6.84 -5.44
C LEU A 63 12.18 -6.30 -4.19
N MET A 64 11.47 -6.17 -3.06
CA MET A 64 12.09 -5.78 -1.78
C MET A 64 13.10 -6.83 -1.31
N ALA A 65 12.72 -8.12 -1.36
CA ALA A 65 13.60 -9.21 -0.95
C ALA A 65 14.85 -9.31 -1.86
N GLU A 66 14.66 -9.23 -3.17
CA GLU A 66 15.76 -9.25 -4.16
C GLU A 66 16.71 -8.06 -3.99
N ALA A 67 16.17 -6.87 -3.74
CA ALA A 67 16.96 -5.67 -3.49
C ALA A 67 17.80 -5.79 -2.21
N LEU A 68 17.24 -6.31 -1.12
CA LEU A 68 17.97 -6.57 0.12
C LEU A 68 19.03 -7.69 -0.08
N ALA A 69 18.71 -8.73 -0.86
CA ALA A 69 19.64 -9.78 -1.21
C ALA A 69 20.82 -9.24 -2.04
N ALA A 70 20.57 -8.32 -2.98
CA ALA A 70 21.62 -7.64 -3.75
C ALA A 70 22.56 -6.81 -2.87
N LEU A 71 22.10 -6.37 -1.69
CA LEU A 71 22.91 -5.68 -0.70
C LEU A 71 23.65 -6.64 0.26
N GLY A 72 23.45 -7.97 0.17
CA GLY A 72 24.17 -8.97 0.97
C GLY A 72 23.35 -9.59 2.10
N VAL A 73 22.05 -9.41 2.14
CA VAL A 73 21.14 -10.08 3.10
C VAL A 73 20.71 -11.43 2.54
N ALA A 74 20.75 -12.51 3.35
CA ALA A 74 20.20 -13.79 2.91
C ALA A 74 18.70 -13.85 3.22
N ILE A 75 17.87 -14.04 2.18
CA ILE A 75 16.43 -14.14 2.28
C ILE A 75 15.98 -15.41 1.55
N GLU A 76 15.45 -16.35 2.31
CA GLU A 76 15.10 -17.69 1.84
C GLU A 76 13.67 -18.05 2.23
N PRO A 77 12.97 -18.90 1.46
CA PRO A 77 11.75 -19.51 1.94
C PRO A 77 12.01 -20.23 3.26
N ALA A 78 11.12 -20.10 4.24
CA ALA A 78 11.23 -20.81 5.50
C ALA A 78 10.29 -22.02 5.48
N ASP A 79 10.87 -23.20 5.65
CA ASP A 79 10.17 -24.50 5.64
C ASP A 79 9.38 -24.72 4.31
N ASP A 80 8.39 -25.58 4.33
CA ASP A 80 7.54 -25.88 3.17
C ASP A 80 6.36 -24.89 3.00
N VAL A 81 6.40 -23.74 3.69
CA VAL A 81 5.34 -22.72 3.64
C VAL A 81 5.76 -21.57 2.73
N PRO A 82 5.20 -21.45 1.53
CA PRO A 82 5.64 -20.44 0.53
C PRO A 82 5.54 -19.00 1.00
N SER A 83 4.62 -18.67 1.91
CA SER A 83 4.44 -17.32 2.47
C SER A 83 5.41 -16.99 3.62
N ASP A 84 6.22 -17.95 4.09
CA ASP A 84 7.15 -17.72 5.17
C ASP A 84 8.56 -17.44 4.62
N TRP A 85 9.20 -16.43 5.18
CA TRP A 85 10.57 -16.08 4.83
C TRP A 85 11.47 -16.12 6.06
N ARG A 86 12.67 -16.68 5.88
CA ARG A 86 13.80 -16.56 6.78
C ARG A 86 14.71 -15.45 6.28
N VAL A 87 15.01 -14.50 7.13
CA VAL A 87 15.91 -13.38 6.84
C VAL A 87 17.11 -13.48 7.75
N THR A 88 18.30 -13.59 7.16
CA THR A 88 19.58 -13.57 7.89
C THR A 88 20.32 -12.29 7.49
N PRO A 89 20.53 -11.35 8.42
CA PRO A 89 21.29 -10.14 8.16
C PRO A 89 22.69 -10.42 7.67
N GLY A 90 23.18 -9.55 6.80
CA GLY A 90 24.55 -9.60 6.29
C GLY A 90 25.21 -8.24 6.34
N THR A 91 26.51 -8.19 6.00
CA THR A 91 27.20 -6.92 5.79
C THR A 91 26.67 -6.28 4.50
N LEU A 92 26.06 -5.10 4.61
CA LEU A 92 25.55 -4.39 3.44
C LEU A 92 26.69 -3.89 2.56
N ARG A 93 26.65 -4.21 1.26
CA ARG A 93 27.73 -3.92 0.30
C ARG A 93 27.20 -3.39 -1.01
N GLY A 94 28.00 -2.52 -1.64
CA GLY A 94 27.95 -2.15 -3.05
C GLY A 94 29.24 -2.63 -3.78
N PRO A 95 29.34 -2.44 -5.10
CA PRO A 95 28.31 -1.83 -5.94
C PRO A 95 27.11 -2.77 -6.13
N ALA A 96 25.91 -2.19 -6.12
CA ALA A 96 24.68 -2.91 -6.38
C ALA A 96 23.71 -2.08 -7.25
N THR A 97 22.82 -2.78 -7.95
CA THR A 97 21.71 -2.15 -8.68
C THR A 97 20.41 -2.70 -8.15
N ILE A 98 19.50 -1.81 -7.81
CA ILE A 98 18.16 -2.13 -7.31
C ILE A 98 17.15 -1.77 -8.38
N ASP A 99 16.40 -2.78 -8.82
CA ASP A 99 15.17 -2.58 -9.59
C ASP A 99 14.01 -2.33 -8.62
N CYS A 100 13.44 -1.14 -8.68
CA CYS A 100 12.27 -0.77 -7.89
C CYS A 100 10.96 -1.25 -8.53
N GLY A 101 10.97 -1.66 -9.81
CA GLY A 101 9.76 -1.87 -10.57
C GLY A 101 8.84 -0.65 -10.45
N LEU A 102 7.60 -0.85 -9.97
CA LEU A 102 6.65 0.21 -9.59
C LEU A 102 6.42 0.25 -8.06
N ALA A 103 7.29 -0.40 -7.27
CA ALA A 103 7.13 -0.57 -5.83
C ALA A 103 7.56 0.69 -5.06
N GLY A 104 6.60 1.50 -4.63
CA GLY A 104 6.86 2.72 -3.87
C GLY A 104 7.63 2.49 -2.56
N THR A 105 7.44 1.35 -1.91
CA THR A 105 8.18 0.99 -0.69
C THR A 105 9.65 0.67 -0.97
N VAL A 106 9.96 -0.03 -2.06
CA VAL A 106 11.36 -0.27 -2.48
C VAL A 106 12.05 1.05 -2.75
N MET A 107 11.42 1.92 -3.59
CA MET A 107 11.96 3.24 -3.93
C MET A 107 12.30 4.10 -2.72
N ARG A 108 11.46 4.07 -1.68
CA ARG A 108 11.51 5.05 -0.59
C ARG A 108 12.10 4.52 0.71
N PHE A 109 12.07 3.21 0.94
CA PHE A 109 12.65 2.61 2.15
C PHE A 109 14.12 2.27 1.97
N LEU A 110 14.50 1.75 0.81
CA LEU A 110 15.84 1.24 0.61
C LEU A 110 16.95 2.28 0.42
N PRO A 111 16.71 3.54 0.00
CA PRO A 111 17.81 4.52 -0.05
C PRO A 111 18.49 4.76 1.29
N ALA A 112 17.74 4.75 2.41
CA ALA A 112 18.29 4.87 3.75
C ALA A 112 19.09 3.61 4.17
N VAL A 113 18.66 2.43 3.76
CA VAL A 113 19.39 1.16 3.95
C VAL A 113 20.65 1.14 3.08
N ALA A 114 20.56 1.54 1.82
CA ALA A 114 21.67 1.62 0.89
C ALA A 114 22.78 2.60 1.34
N ALA A 115 22.39 3.65 2.08
CA ALA A 115 23.36 4.57 2.66
C ALA A 115 24.28 3.91 3.71
N LEU A 116 23.84 2.79 4.32
CA LEU A 116 24.62 1.97 5.24
C LEU A 116 25.51 0.93 4.52
N ALA A 117 25.35 0.75 3.21
CA ALA A 117 26.20 -0.17 2.45
C ALA A 117 27.61 0.39 2.24
N ASP A 118 28.60 -0.49 2.12
CA ASP A 118 29.95 -0.11 1.70
C ASP A 118 30.04 -0.17 0.17
N GLY A 119 29.88 0.98 -0.49
CA GLY A 119 29.91 1.15 -1.93
C GLY A 119 28.63 1.74 -2.52
N PRO A 120 28.67 2.13 -3.81
CA PRO A 120 27.53 2.79 -4.48
C PRO A 120 26.38 1.82 -4.76
N VAL A 121 25.15 2.30 -4.62
CA VAL A 121 23.92 1.57 -4.93
C VAL A 121 23.07 2.40 -5.89
N ARG A 122 22.86 1.87 -7.10
CA ARG A 122 22.04 2.49 -8.14
C ARG A 122 20.58 2.02 -8.01
N PHE A 123 19.67 2.94 -8.12
CA PHE A 123 18.22 2.70 -8.14
C PHE A 123 17.65 3.05 -9.50
N ASP A 124 16.82 2.17 -10.06
CA ASP A 124 16.03 2.41 -11.25
C ASP A 124 14.71 1.62 -11.15
N GLY A 125 13.82 1.73 -12.14
CA GLY A 125 12.55 1.01 -12.15
C GLY A 125 11.73 1.28 -13.41
N ASP A 126 10.49 0.85 -13.37
CA ASP A 126 9.53 1.02 -14.46
C ASP A 126 9.32 2.51 -14.82
N GLU A 127 8.85 2.80 -16.03
CA GLU A 127 8.58 4.17 -16.49
C GLU A 127 7.65 4.93 -15.53
N GLY A 128 6.60 4.28 -15.02
CA GLY A 128 5.71 4.86 -14.02
C GLY A 128 6.38 5.17 -12.68
N ALA A 129 7.44 4.42 -12.30
CA ALA A 129 8.23 4.71 -11.13
C ALA A 129 9.10 5.95 -11.31
N ARG A 130 9.65 6.15 -12.51
CA ARG A 130 10.47 7.31 -12.87
C ARG A 130 9.70 8.64 -12.83
N ALA A 131 8.37 8.59 -12.86
CA ALA A 131 7.51 9.78 -12.70
C ALA A 131 7.20 10.12 -11.23
N ARG A 132 7.63 9.29 -10.25
CA ARG A 132 7.29 9.45 -8.84
C ARG A 132 8.40 10.17 -8.08
N PRO A 133 8.10 11.23 -7.28
CA PRO A 133 9.11 12.05 -6.64
C PRO A 133 9.91 11.25 -5.57
N MET A 134 11.22 11.49 -5.53
CA MET A 134 12.16 10.96 -4.55
C MET A 134 12.98 12.07 -3.87
N ALA A 135 12.91 13.31 -4.35
CA ALA A 135 13.67 14.44 -3.85
C ALA A 135 13.66 14.59 -2.31
N PRO A 136 12.50 14.43 -1.59
CA PRO A 136 12.51 14.60 -0.13
C PRO A 136 13.45 13.62 0.59
N VAL A 137 13.49 12.35 0.16
CA VAL A 137 14.37 11.32 0.74
C VAL A 137 15.83 11.60 0.39
N LEU A 138 16.11 11.91 -0.89
CA LEU A 138 17.48 12.16 -1.37
C LEU A 138 18.08 13.41 -0.72
N THR A 139 17.30 14.48 -0.58
CA THR A 139 17.71 15.72 0.10
C THR A 139 18.01 15.46 1.58
N ALA A 140 17.15 14.68 2.27
CA ALA A 140 17.37 14.31 3.66
C ALA A 140 18.67 13.49 3.82
N LEU A 141 18.90 12.50 2.98
CA LEU A 141 20.14 11.71 3.01
C LEU A 141 21.38 12.57 2.73
N ALA A 142 21.29 13.48 1.75
CA ALA A 142 22.38 14.43 1.47
C ALA A 142 22.66 15.35 2.67
N ALA A 143 21.64 15.83 3.39
CA ALA A 143 21.80 16.62 4.61
C ALA A 143 22.47 15.82 5.75
N LEU A 144 22.31 14.48 5.77
CA LEU A 144 23.01 13.57 6.68
C LEU A 144 24.43 13.22 6.22
N GLY A 145 24.91 13.80 5.12
CA GLY A 145 26.26 13.60 4.59
C GLY A 145 26.40 12.41 3.63
N VAL A 146 25.29 11.80 3.20
CA VAL A 146 25.29 10.73 2.20
C VAL A 146 25.47 11.34 0.81
N GLY A 147 26.43 10.82 0.04
CA GLY A 147 26.63 11.27 -1.35
C GLY A 147 25.54 10.78 -2.29
N ILE A 148 25.04 11.68 -3.14
CA ILE A 148 24.10 11.35 -4.22
C ILE A 148 24.76 11.82 -5.55
N PRO A 149 25.72 11.05 -6.11
CA PRO A 149 26.52 11.47 -7.25
C PRO A 149 25.74 11.55 -8.56
N GLU A 150 24.69 10.75 -8.69
CA GLU A 150 23.82 10.73 -9.86
C GLU A 150 22.38 10.79 -9.43
N GLN A 151 21.60 11.67 -10.04
CA GLN A 151 20.15 11.70 -9.93
C GLN A 151 19.55 12.32 -11.19
N ALA A 152 18.40 11.81 -11.61
CA ALA A 152 17.62 12.47 -12.65
C ALA A 152 17.17 13.87 -12.20
N PRO A 153 16.99 14.83 -13.11
CA PRO A 153 16.51 16.18 -12.77
C PRO A 153 15.23 16.12 -11.94
N GLY A 154 15.16 16.92 -10.86
CA GLY A 154 14.01 16.95 -9.95
C GLY A 154 13.99 15.84 -8.90
N GLY A 155 15.06 15.03 -8.79
CA GLY A 155 15.16 13.97 -7.78
C GLY A 155 14.25 12.78 -8.05
N TYR A 156 14.19 12.35 -9.30
CA TYR A 156 13.48 11.16 -9.75
C TYR A 156 14.45 9.98 -9.94
N LEU A 157 13.92 8.80 -10.26
CA LEU A 157 14.71 7.68 -10.78
C LEU A 157 15.22 8.00 -12.21
N PRO A 158 16.43 7.52 -12.60
CA PRO A 158 17.38 6.80 -11.76
C PRO A 158 18.21 7.74 -10.87
N PHE A 159 18.71 7.18 -9.75
CA PHE A 159 19.67 7.87 -8.89
C PHE A 159 20.66 6.86 -8.25
N THR A 160 21.79 7.37 -7.71
CA THR A 160 22.80 6.55 -7.01
C THR A 160 23.01 7.08 -5.60
N VAL A 161 22.98 6.18 -4.61
CA VAL A 161 23.34 6.44 -3.21
C VAL A 161 24.79 5.95 -3.02
N ALA A 162 25.69 6.85 -2.63
CA ALA A 162 27.09 6.51 -2.35
C ALA A 162 27.25 6.13 -0.85
N GLY A 163 26.94 4.89 -0.52
CA GLY A 163 27.14 4.34 0.82
C GLY A 163 28.63 4.27 1.19
N ARG A 164 28.91 4.38 2.50
CA ARG A 164 30.26 4.34 3.07
C ARG A 164 30.35 3.43 4.30
N GLY A 165 29.42 2.50 4.44
CA GLY A 165 29.34 1.56 5.57
C GLY A 165 28.72 2.16 6.85
N ALA A 166 28.58 3.47 6.94
CA ALA A 166 28.00 4.17 8.09
C ALA A 166 27.30 5.47 7.66
N VAL A 167 26.32 5.89 8.44
CA VAL A 167 25.64 7.18 8.33
C VAL A 167 25.71 7.86 9.68
N ARG A 168 26.17 9.11 9.73
CA ARG A 168 26.30 9.83 10.99
C ARG A 168 24.95 10.01 11.71
N GLY A 169 23.87 10.24 10.95
CA GLY A 169 22.58 10.59 11.53
C GLY A 169 22.51 12.06 11.99
N GLY A 170 21.55 12.36 12.86
CA GLY A 170 21.30 13.69 13.39
C GLY A 170 19.91 14.22 13.07
N GLN A 171 19.77 15.53 12.80
CA GLN A 171 18.48 16.15 12.53
C GLN A 171 18.28 16.44 11.05
N VAL A 172 17.08 16.18 10.53
CA VAL A 172 16.67 16.53 9.15
C VAL A 172 15.25 17.07 9.11
N ASP A 173 15.03 17.95 8.15
CA ASP A 173 13.72 18.48 7.77
C ASP A 173 13.27 17.80 6.47
N VAL A 174 12.00 17.34 6.43
CA VAL A 174 11.43 16.63 5.29
C VAL A 174 10.04 17.17 5.00
N ASP A 175 9.80 17.62 3.78
CA ASP A 175 8.44 17.83 3.29
C ASP A 175 7.85 16.50 2.82
N ALA A 176 6.97 15.91 3.64
CA ALA A 176 6.28 14.66 3.37
C ALA A 176 4.84 14.86 2.90
N SER A 177 4.48 16.07 2.44
CA SER A 177 3.12 16.37 1.94
C SER A 177 2.71 15.49 0.76
N GLY A 178 3.67 15.01 -0.03
CA GLY A 178 3.42 14.09 -1.14
C GLY A 178 3.31 12.62 -0.74
N SER A 179 3.88 12.20 0.39
CA SER A 179 3.85 10.80 0.84
C SER A 179 4.43 10.61 2.23
N SER A 180 3.70 9.94 3.12
CA SER A 180 4.18 9.44 4.41
C SER A 180 5.35 8.45 4.31
N GLN A 181 5.54 7.82 3.14
CA GLN A 181 6.65 6.89 2.91
C GLN A 181 8.03 7.57 2.96
N PHE A 182 8.13 8.89 2.74
CA PHE A 182 9.39 9.62 2.89
C PHE A 182 9.86 9.62 4.35
N VAL A 183 8.93 9.78 5.30
CA VAL A 183 9.20 9.66 6.73
C VAL A 183 9.51 8.20 7.08
N SER A 184 8.61 7.28 6.75
CA SER A 184 8.75 5.86 7.09
C SER A 184 10.07 5.26 6.61
N GLY A 185 10.51 5.59 5.38
CA GLY A 185 11.75 5.06 4.81
C GLY A 185 13.00 5.48 5.58
N LEU A 186 13.05 6.72 6.03
CA LEU A 186 14.17 7.23 6.84
C LEU A 186 14.17 6.64 8.26
N LEU A 187 12.98 6.54 8.89
CA LEU A 187 12.87 6.00 10.25
C LEU A 187 13.28 4.53 10.33
N LEU A 188 12.97 3.70 9.32
CA LEU A 188 13.27 2.26 9.32
C LEU A 188 14.76 1.95 9.46
N ALA A 189 15.64 2.78 8.92
CA ALA A 189 17.09 2.59 9.01
C ALA A 189 17.74 3.39 10.15
N ALA A 190 17.02 4.32 10.76
CA ALA A 190 17.54 5.36 11.63
C ALA A 190 18.25 4.84 12.88
N ALA A 191 17.80 3.71 13.44
CA ALA A 191 18.47 3.09 14.61
C ALA A 191 19.90 2.61 14.30
N ARG A 192 20.23 2.42 13.01
CA ARG A 192 21.57 2.03 12.54
C ARG A 192 22.46 3.23 12.21
N PHE A 193 21.95 4.45 12.32
CA PHE A 193 22.76 5.66 12.19
C PHE A 193 23.48 5.94 13.51
N GLU A 194 24.73 6.45 13.45
CA GLU A 194 25.58 6.64 14.64
C GLU A 194 24.96 7.51 15.73
N GLN A 195 24.18 8.54 15.33
CA GLN A 195 23.49 9.47 16.21
C GLN A 195 21.95 9.30 16.17
N GLY A 196 21.46 8.18 15.60
CA GLY A 196 20.05 8.04 15.33
C GLY A 196 19.53 9.11 14.35
N LEU A 197 18.24 9.45 14.45
CA LEU A 197 17.61 10.43 13.59
C LEU A 197 16.54 11.21 14.32
N THR A 198 16.58 12.55 14.24
CA THR A 198 15.42 13.40 14.53
C THR A 198 14.88 13.95 13.21
N LEU A 199 13.71 13.49 12.80
CA LEU A 199 13.04 13.92 11.57
C LEU A 199 11.91 14.87 11.91
N ARG A 200 11.89 16.06 11.29
CA ARG A 200 10.79 17.01 11.38
C ARG A 200 10.10 17.15 10.01
N HIS A 201 8.81 16.94 9.99
CA HIS A 201 8.00 17.25 8.81
C HIS A 201 7.74 18.76 8.73
N THR A 202 7.96 19.34 7.55
CA THR A 202 7.86 20.80 7.32
C THR A 202 6.78 21.20 6.32
N GLY A 203 6.11 20.22 5.71
CA GLY A 203 5.03 20.47 4.76
C GLY A 203 3.72 20.92 5.44
N ALA A 204 2.79 21.41 4.63
CA ALA A 204 1.50 21.89 5.11
C ALA A 204 0.53 20.77 5.50
N THR A 205 0.67 19.58 4.89
CA THR A 205 -0.20 18.43 5.12
C THR A 205 0.65 17.17 5.24
N LEU A 206 0.19 16.21 6.03
CA LEU A 206 0.84 14.92 6.17
C LEU A 206 -0.22 13.83 5.92
N PRO A 207 -0.29 13.27 4.69
CA PRO A 207 -1.27 12.26 4.37
C PRO A 207 -0.92 10.92 5.02
N SER A 208 -1.95 10.11 5.33
CA SER A 208 -1.78 8.73 5.76
C SER A 208 -0.85 8.57 6.97
N LEU A 209 -1.06 9.36 8.02
CA LEU A 209 -0.31 9.27 9.29
C LEU A 209 -0.25 7.84 9.85
N PRO A 210 -1.32 7.01 9.78
CA PRO A 210 -1.27 5.61 10.24
C PRO A 210 -0.14 4.77 9.63
N HIS A 211 0.33 5.09 8.43
CA HIS A 211 1.51 4.41 7.86
C HIS A 211 2.83 4.78 8.54
N ILE A 212 2.92 5.96 9.16
CA ILE A 212 4.06 6.33 10.00
C ILE A 212 3.92 5.65 11.35
N ASP A 213 2.73 5.64 11.93
CA ASP A 213 2.43 4.96 13.19
C ASP A 213 2.75 3.45 13.08
N MET A 214 2.41 2.84 11.94
CA MET A 214 2.80 1.46 11.62
C MET A 214 4.34 1.30 11.63
N THR A 215 5.08 2.27 11.13
CA THR A 215 6.55 2.23 11.15
C THR A 215 7.10 2.38 12.58
N VAL A 216 6.54 3.31 13.34
CA VAL A 216 6.90 3.49 14.77
C VAL A 216 6.60 2.24 15.57
N GLN A 217 5.42 1.62 15.35
CA GLN A 217 5.04 0.39 16.01
C GLN A 217 6.04 -0.74 15.75
N VAL A 218 6.35 -1.04 14.48
CA VAL A 218 7.26 -2.16 14.16
C VAL A 218 8.69 -1.90 14.64
N LEU A 219 9.14 -0.64 14.70
CA LEU A 219 10.41 -0.26 15.29
C LEU A 219 10.43 -0.54 16.81
N ARG A 220 9.40 -0.09 17.53
CA ARG A 220 9.25 -0.34 18.99
C ARG A 220 9.17 -1.83 19.29
N GLU A 221 8.43 -2.57 18.50
CA GLU A 221 8.36 -4.03 18.60
C GLU A 221 9.73 -4.70 18.42
N ALA A 222 10.60 -4.16 17.55
CA ALA A 222 11.97 -4.61 17.38
C ALA A 222 12.94 -4.06 18.46
N GLY A 223 12.42 -3.42 19.50
CA GLY A 223 13.18 -2.90 20.64
C GLY A 223 13.88 -1.57 20.38
N VAL A 224 13.53 -0.87 19.29
CA VAL A 224 14.04 0.46 18.97
C VAL A 224 13.28 1.51 19.79
N GLU A 225 13.99 2.43 20.41
CA GLU A 225 13.39 3.56 21.09
C GLU A 225 13.01 4.66 20.11
N VAL A 226 11.72 5.02 20.09
CA VAL A 226 11.17 6.06 19.23
C VAL A 226 10.35 7.03 20.04
N ASP A 227 10.67 8.32 19.99
CA ASP A 227 9.86 9.41 20.55
C ASP A 227 9.07 10.10 19.42
N ASP A 228 7.75 9.99 19.51
CA ASP A 228 6.75 10.63 18.62
C ASP A 228 5.78 11.53 19.40
N SER A 229 6.16 11.92 20.62
CA SER A 229 5.35 12.75 21.53
C SER A 229 5.04 14.15 21.00
N ARG A 230 5.84 14.64 20.03
CA ARG A 230 5.64 15.93 19.39
C ARG A 230 5.00 15.74 18.02
N PRO A 231 3.90 16.42 17.72
CA PRO A 231 3.31 16.35 16.39
C PRO A 231 4.35 16.67 15.30
N THR A 232 4.35 15.88 14.23
CA THR A 232 5.23 16.02 13.05
C THR A 232 6.73 15.91 13.30
N ILE A 233 7.14 15.41 14.47
CA ILE A 233 8.55 15.17 14.82
C ILE A 233 8.68 13.73 15.34
N TRP A 234 9.62 12.99 14.79
CA TRP A 234 9.97 11.63 15.22
C TRP A 234 11.45 11.58 15.55
N ARG A 235 11.78 11.05 16.71
CA ARG A 235 13.16 10.80 17.11
C ARG A 235 13.36 9.32 17.30
N VAL A 236 14.30 8.75 16.57
CA VAL A 236 14.76 7.36 16.70
C VAL A 236 16.13 7.37 17.31
N GLU A 237 16.29 6.73 18.47
CA GLU A 237 17.58 6.59 19.12
C GLU A 237 18.45 5.54 18.40
N PRO A 238 19.77 5.73 18.38
CA PRO A 238 20.68 4.74 17.84
C PRO A 238 20.73 3.49 18.74
N GLY A 239 20.76 2.31 18.12
CA GLY A 239 20.80 1.07 18.89
C GLY A 239 20.55 -0.18 18.05
N PRO A 240 20.57 -1.35 18.71
CA PRO A 240 20.30 -2.60 18.03
C PRO A 240 18.83 -2.73 17.63
N ILE A 241 18.60 -3.31 16.47
CA ILE A 241 17.28 -3.78 16.05
C ILE A 241 17.26 -5.28 16.39
N ARG A 242 16.36 -5.69 17.27
CA ARG A 242 16.28 -7.09 17.72
C ARG A 242 15.73 -8.00 16.64
N ALA A 243 16.39 -9.14 16.44
CA ALA A 243 15.86 -10.20 15.59
C ALA A 243 14.55 -10.75 16.16
N ARG A 244 13.58 -11.02 15.29
CA ARG A 244 12.25 -11.48 15.69
C ARG A 244 11.67 -12.50 14.70
N ASP A 245 10.88 -13.40 15.25
CA ASP A 245 9.87 -14.15 14.51
C ASP A 245 8.56 -13.38 14.60
N VAL A 246 8.01 -13.00 13.44
CA VAL A 246 6.77 -12.23 13.36
C VAL A 246 5.75 -12.94 12.48
N ARG A 247 4.48 -12.85 12.85
CA ARG A 247 3.36 -13.18 11.97
C ARG A 247 2.84 -11.88 11.37
N VAL A 248 2.84 -11.81 10.05
CA VAL A 248 2.32 -10.65 9.32
C VAL A 248 0.79 -10.69 9.36
N GLU A 249 0.16 -9.60 9.79
CA GLU A 249 -1.29 -9.43 9.74
C GLU A 249 -1.81 -9.49 8.30
N PRO A 250 -3.05 -9.97 8.06
CA PRO A 250 -3.67 -9.86 6.74
C PRO A 250 -3.74 -8.39 6.28
N ASP A 251 -3.77 -8.18 4.98
CA ASP A 251 -3.89 -6.82 4.42
C ASP A 251 -5.33 -6.34 4.50
N LEU A 252 -5.65 -5.53 5.51
CA LEU A 252 -7.01 -5.09 5.80
C LEU A 252 -7.58 -4.20 4.69
N SER A 253 -6.73 -3.45 3.97
CA SER A 253 -7.17 -2.64 2.83
C SER A 253 -7.53 -3.53 1.63
N ASN A 254 -6.82 -4.65 1.46
CA ASN A 254 -7.12 -5.62 0.40
C ASN A 254 -8.28 -6.56 0.75
N ALA A 255 -8.67 -6.66 2.03
CA ALA A 255 -9.94 -7.26 2.42
C ALA A 255 -11.15 -6.46 1.90
N GLY A 256 -10.95 -5.17 1.62
CA GLY A 256 -12.00 -4.24 1.25
C GLY A 256 -12.95 -4.71 0.15
N PRO A 257 -12.48 -5.14 -1.02
CA PRO A 257 -13.35 -5.61 -2.10
C PRO A 257 -14.24 -6.78 -1.70
N PHE A 258 -13.72 -7.73 -0.92
CA PHE A 258 -14.46 -8.91 -0.48
C PHE A 258 -15.52 -8.55 0.56
N LEU A 259 -15.18 -7.72 1.54
CA LEU A 259 -16.12 -7.24 2.55
C LEU A 259 -17.20 -6.33 1.92
N ALA A 260 -16.83 -5.50 0.94
CA ALA A 260 -17.75 -4.68 0.17
C ALA A 260 -18.77 -5.54 -0.62
N ALA A 261 -18.38 -6.73 -1.08
CA ALA A 261 -19.28 -7.63 -1.81
C ALA A 261 -20.48 -8.04 -0.95
N ALA A 262 -20.29 -8.32 0.35
CA ALA A 262 -21.39 -8.63 1.26
C ALA A 262 -22.42 -7.50 1.32
N LEU A 263 -21.97 -6.24 1.35
CA LEU A 263 -22.84 -5.08 1.38
C LEU A 263 -23.61 -4.91 0.05
N VAL A 264 -22.92 -5.11 -1.09
CA VAL A 264 -23.51 -4.94 -2.43
C VAL A 264 -24.54 -6.04 -2.74
N VAL A 265 -24.20 -7.29 -2.44
CA VAL A 265 -25.01 -8.46 -2.84
C VAL A 265 -26.01 -8.88 -1.77
N GLY A 266 -25.66 -8.61 -0.52
CA GLY A 266 -26.31 -9.20 0.66
C GLY A 266 -25.60 -10.47 1.13
N GLY A 267 -25.95 -10.92 2.32
CA GLY A 267 -25.32 -12.09 2.96
C GLY A 267 -24.11 -11.72 3.81
N THR A 268 -23.20 -12.65 4.04
CA THR A 268 -22.07 -12.48 4.97
C THR A 268 -20.76 -12.89 4.35
N VAL A 269 -19.73 -12.05 4.49
CA VAL A 269 -18.34 -12.40 4.19
C VAL A 269 -17.51 -12.28 5.47
N ARG A 270 -16.67 -13.28 5.73
CA ARG A 270 -15.78 -13.39 6.89
C ARG A 270 -14.32 -13.33 6.45
N VAL A 271 -13.53 -12.59 7.22
CA VAL A 271 -12.06 -12.51 7.04
C VAL A 271 -11.39 -12.92 8.35
N PRO A 272 -10.74 -14.09 8.38
CA PRO A 272 -9.98 -14.54 9.55
C PRO A 272 -8.66 -13.79 9.71
N GLY A 273 -8.08 -13.83 10.91
CA GLY A 273 -6.82 -13.17 11.24
C GLY A 273 -6.97 -11.65 11.41
N TRP A 274 -8.19 -11.13 11.54
CA TRP A 274 -8.41 -9.70 11.75
C TRP A 274 -7.93 -9.28 13.13
N PRO A 275 -6.94 -8.36 13.25
CA PRO A 275 -6.39 -7.98 14.54
C PRO A 275 -7.38 -7.14 15.34
N ALA A 276 -7.43 -7.37 16.67
CA ALA A 276 -8.25 -6.57 17.58
C ALA A 276 -7.73 -5.12 17.72
N SER A 277 -6.43 -4.92 17.47
CA SER A 277 -5.78 -3.60 17.46
C SER A 277 -4.68 -3.60 16.42
N THR A 278 -4.61 -2.57 15.60
CA THR A 278 -3.63 -2.45 14.51
C THR A 278 -3.45 -0.99 14.10
N THR A 279 -2.30 -0.69 13.53
CA THR A 279 -2.03 0.59 12.86
C THR A 279 -2.34 0.56 11.36
N GLN A 280 -2.86 -0.55 10.82
CA GLN A 280 -3.28 -0.58 9.43
C GLN A 280 -4.52 0.31 9.23
N PRO A 281 -4.47 1.33 8.36
CA PRO A 281 -5.62 2.20 8.11
C PRO A 281 -6.83 1.45 7.53
N GLY A 282 -6.61 0.27 6.96
CA GLY A 282 -7.67 -0.63 6.51
C GLY A 282 -8.64 -1.07 7.62
N ALA A 283 -8.26 -0.98 8.89
CA ALA A 283 -9.14 -1.27 10.03
C ALA A 283 -10.36 -0.34 10.09
N LEU A 284 -10.26 0.89 9.57
CA LEU A 284 -11.38 1.83 9.48
C LEU A 284 -12.51 1.33 8.57
N LEU A 285 -12.24 0.35 7.73
CA LEU A 285 -13.20 -0.17 6.76
C LEU A 285 -14.47 -0.73 7.43
N ALA A 286 -14.35 -1.45 8.55
CA ALA A 286 -15.50 -2.02 9.26
C ALA A 286 -16.52 -0.92 9.63
N GLY A 287 -16.07 0.13 10.32
CA GLY A 287 -16.94 1.25 10.69
C GLY A 287 -17.47 2.06 9.50
N ILE A 288 -16.69 2.12 8.39
CA ILE A 288 -17.18 2.76 7.16
C ILE A 288 -18.32 1.93 6.54
N LEU A 289 -18.14 0.61 6.45
CA LEU A 289 -19.19 -0.28 5.90
C LEU A 289 -20.46 -0.27 6.76
N GLU A 290 -20.35 -0.18 8.09
CA GLU A 290 -21.50 0.01 8.98
C GLU A 290 -22.30 1.28 8.64
N ARG A 291 -21.60 2.40 8.47
CA ARG A 291 -22.22 3.66 8.05
C ARG A 291 -22.86 3.58 6.66
N MET A 292 -22.38 2.67 5.81
CA MET A 292 -22.94 2.40 4.47
C MET A 292 -24.05 1.33 4.49
N GLY A 293 -24.44 0.79 5.65
CA GLY A 293 -25.59 -0.11 5.83
C GLY A 293 -25.25 -1.57 6.14
N ALA A 294 -23.96 -1.89 6.40
CA ALA A 294 -23.59 -3.23 6.86
C ALA A 294 -23.78 -3.40 8.37
N THR A 295 -23.77 -4.65 8.82
CA THR A 295 -23.53 -5.03 10.21
C THR A 295 -22.17 -5.72 10.29
N THR A 296 -21.33 -5.32 11.24
CA THR A 296 -20.03 -5.94 11.45
C THR A 296 -19.96 -6.62 12.82
N THR A 297 -19.26 -7.74 12.89
CA THR A 297 -18.96 -8.43 14.15
C THR A 297 -17.53 -8.93 14.12
N LEU A 298 -16.81 -8.77 15.22
CA LEU A 298 -15.49 -9.36 15.42
C LEU A 298 -15.61 -10.44 16.50
N ASP A 299 -15.49 -11.70 16.09
CA ASP A 299 -15.52 -12.86 16.99
C ASP A 299 -14.12 -13.50 17.01
N GLY A 300 -13.44 -13.37 18.15
CA GLY A 300 -12.02 -13.69 18.26
C GLY A 300 -11.20 -12.83 17.28
N ASP A 301 -10.65 -13.47 16.25
CA ASP A 301 -9.89 -12.85 15.17
C ASP A 301 -10.59 -12.94 13.80
N VAL A 302 -11.91 -13.16 13.76
CA VAL A 302 -12.68 -13.24 12.52
C VAL A 302 -13.60 -12.03 12.42
N LEU A 303 -13.32 -11.12 11.47
CA LEU A 303 -14.26 -10.06 11.12
C LEU A 303 -15.31 -10.61 10.16
N ALA A 304 -16.57 -10.51 10.53
CA ALA A 304 -17.71 -10.79 9.67
C ALA A 304 -18.43 -9.48 9.30
N VAL A 305 -18.69 -9.30 8.01
CA VAL A 305 -19.50 -8.20 7.47
C VAL A 305 -20.73 -8.78 6.82
N SER A 306 -21.90 -8.35 7.27
CA SER A 306 -23.19 -8.77 6.74
C SER A 306 -23.92 -7.58 6.12
N GLY A 307 -24.47 -7.77 4.91
CA GLY A 307 -25.22 -6.75 4.18
C GLY A 307 -26.58 -7.23 3.75
N THR A 308 -27.45 -6.30 3.41
CA THR A 308 -28.82 -6.55 2.90
C THR A 308 -28.93 -6.38 1.39
N GLY A 309 -27.85 -5.98 0.74
CA GLY A 309 -27.86 -5.59 -0.66
C GLY A 309 -28.23 -4.11 -0.87
N VAL A 310 -28.40 -3.34 0.20
CA VAL A 310 -28.63 -1.88 0.13
C VAL A 310 -27.36 -1.18 0.59
N VAL A 311 -26.89 -0.22 -0.21
CA VAL A 311 -25.72 0.60 0.08
C VAL A 311 -26.18 2.04 0.28
N HIS A 312 -25.82 2.65 1.41
CA HIS A 312 -26.14 4.04 1.69
C HIS A 312 -24.95 4.96 1.36
N GLY A 313 -25.25 6.13 0.78
CA GLY A 313 -24.24 7.17 0.58
C GLY A 313 -23.88 7.89 1.88
N LEU A 314 -22.71 8.54 1.89
CA LEU A 314 -22.21 9.25 3.08
C LEU A 314 -21.22 10.38 2.73
N ASP A 315 -21.01 11.30 3.66
CA ASP A 315 -19.89 12.23 3.65
C ASP A 315 -18.76 11.66 4.52
N LEU A 316 -17.57 11.47 3.92
CA LEU A 316 -16.45 10.78 4.54
C LEU A 316 -15.13 11.50 4.29
N ASP A 317 -14.40 11.75 5.35
CA ASP A 317 -13.00 12.13 5.30
C ASP A 317 -12.14 10.85 5.32
N LEU A 318 -11.31 10.68 4.29
CA LEU A 318 -10.40 9.56 4.11
C LEU A 318 -8.93 9.98 4.20
N HIS A 319 -8.63 11.10 4.85
CA HIS A 319 -7.26 11.59 4.99
C HIS A 319 -6.30 10.54 5.56
N GLU A 320 -6.76 9.75 6.52
CA GLU A 320 -5.98 8.68 7.16
C GLU A 320 -5.97 7.36 6.38
N ALA A 321 -6.97 7.12 5.52
CA ALA A 321 -7.17 5.84 4.84
C ALA A 321 -7.48 6.01 3.35
N GLY A 322 -6.72 6.86 2.67
CA GLY A 322 -6.92 7.17 1.24
C GLY A 322 -6.94 5.94 0.34
N GLU A 323 -6.21 4.88 0.70
CA GLU A 323 -6.19 3.62 -0.04
C GLU A 323 -7.55 2.90 -0.10
N LEU A 324 -8.49 3.21 0.80
CA LEU A 324 -9.85 2.67 0.76
C LEU A 324 -10.75 3.39 -0.26
N ALA A 325 -10.36 4.57 -0.74
CA ALA A 325 -11.17 5.39 -1.62
C ALA A 325 -11.70 4.66 -2.88
N PRO A 326 -10.93 3.82 -3.59
CA PRO A 326 -11.45 3.10 -4.75
C PRO A 326 -12.57 2.10 -4.40
N THR A 327 -12.43 1.37 -3.29
CA THR A 327 -13.48 0.47 -2.79
C THR A 327 -14.75 1.25 -2.43
N ILE A 328 -14.59 2.35 -1.68
CA ILE A 328 -15.72 3.18 -1.24
C ILE A 328 -16.36 3.92 -2.43
N ALA A 329 -15.59 4.35 -3.42
CA ALA A 329 -16.12 4.97 -4.63
C ALA A 329 -16.95 3.98 -5.47
N ALA A 330 -16.53 2.71 -5.55
CA ALA A 330 -17.33 1.67 -6.21
C ALA A 330 -18.65 1.42 -5.46
N LEU A 331 -18.61 1.34 -4.12
CA LEU A 331 -19.82 1.25 -3.29
C LEU A 331 -20.73 2.47 -3.49
N ALA A 332 -20.15 3.68 -3.51
CA ALA A 332 -20.87 4.93 -3.71
C ALA A 332 -21.60 5.00 -5.06
N ALA A 333 -21.00 4.45 -6.12
CA ALA A 333 -21.65 4.38 -7.43
C ALA A 333 -22.87 3.43 -7.45
N LEU A 334 -22.95 2.50 -6.51
CA LEU A 334 -24.06 1.54 -6.33
C LEU A 334 -25.00 1.92 -5.18
N ALA A 335 -24.76 3.06 -4.51
CA ALA A 335 -25.53 3.48 -3.34
C ALA A 335 -26.92 4.03 -3.72
N ASP A 336 -27.78 4.22 -2.71
CA ASP A 336 -29.12 4.82 -2.85
C ASP A 336 -29.12 6.37 -2.76
N SER A 337 -28.01 6.95 -2.32
CA SER A 337 -27.86 8.38 -2.05
C SER A 337 -26.44 8.86 -2.36
N PRO A 338 -26.23 10.19 -2.57
CA PRO A 338 -24.92 10.73 -2.91
C PRO A 338 -23.86 10.48 -1.83
N THR A 339 -22.63 10.30 -2.28
CA THR A 339 -21.43 10.17 -1.42
C THR A 339 -20.44 11.28 -1.74
N ARG A 340 -19.86 11.87 -0.69
CA ARG A 340 -18.73 12.79 -0.78
C ARG A 340 -17.52 12.22 -0.07
N LEU A 341 -16.41 12.05 -0.81
CA LEU A 341 -15.10 11.65 -0.29
C LEU A 341 -14.19 12.86 -0.24
N ARG A 342 -13.54 13.09 0.91
CA ARG A 342 -12.68 14.25 1.17
C ARG A 342 -11.32 13.83 1.70
N GLY A 343 -10.36 14.76 1.71
CA GLY A 343 -9.04 14.56 2.31
C GLY A 343 -8.09 13.69 1.49
N ILE A 344 -8.38 13.39 0.22
CA ILE A 344 -7.67 12.42 -0.59
C ILE A 344 -6.94 13.02 -1.82
N ALA A 345 -6.64 14.32 -1.80
CA ALA A 345 -5.90 14.96 -2.90
C ALA A 345 -4.58 14.27 -3.25
N HIS A 346 -3.90 13.69 -2.25
CA HIS A 346 -2.63 12.99 -2.41
C HIS A 346 -2.72 11.75 -3.31
N LEU A 347 -3.91 11.18 -3.52
CA LEU A 347 -4.13 10.04 -4.41
C LEU A 347 -3.87 10.35 -5.89
N ARG A 348 -3.76 11.62 -6.26
CA ARG A 348 -3.36 12.04 -7.63
C ARG A 348 -1.92 11.66 -7.95
N GLY A 349 -1.06 11.48 -6.95
CA GLY A 349 0.35 11.12 -7.09
C GLY A 349 0.66 9.64 -6.81
N HIS A 350 -0.34 8.75 -6.80
CA HIS A 350 -0.15 7.31 -6.57
C HIS A 350 0.25 6.57 -7.87
N GLU A 351 -0.19 5.32 -8.05
CA GLU A 351 0.07 4.53 -9.27
C GLU A 351 -0.50 5.20 -10.52
N THR A 352 -1.66 5.83 -10.35
CA THR A 352 -2.32 6.72 -11.31
C THR A 352 -2.94 7.88 -10.55
N ASP A 353 -3.44 8.92 -11.24
CA ASP A 353 -4.38 9.88 -10.64
C ASP A 353 -5.71 9.16 -10.37
N ARG A 354 -5.83 8.56 -9.15
CA ARG A 354 -6.99 7.77 -8.77
C ARG A 354 -8.28 8.57 -8.79
N LEU A 355 -8.24 9.87 -8.49
CA LEU A 355 -9.44 10.71 -8.50
C LEU A 355 -9.96 10.89 -9.93
N ALA A 356 -9.05 11.18 -10.85
CA ALA A 356 -9.40 11.30 -12.28
C ALA A 356 -9.86 9.95 -12.84
N ALA A 357 -9.17 8.85 -12.51
CA ALA A 357 -9.51 7.52 -12.98
C ALA A 357 -10.90 7.07 -12.49
N LEU A 358 -11.19 7.20 -11.19
CA LEU A 358 -12.50 6.83 -10.62
C LEU A 358 -13.63 7.67 -11.21
N ALA A 359 -13.46 8.99 -11.30
CA ALA A 359 -14.46 9.87 -11.88
C ALA A 359 -14.74 9.52 -13.36
N THR A 360 -13.67 9.24 -14.11
CA THR A 360 -13.78 8.87 -15.54
C THR A 360 -14.49 7.55 -15.71
N GLU A 361 -14.10 6.50 -14.98
CA GLU A 361 -14.66 5.16 -15.17
C GLU A 361 -16.12 5.07 -14.69
N ILE A 362 -16.46 5.68 -13.57
CA ILE A 362 -17.85 5.74 -13.08
C ILE A 362 -18.73 6.49 -14.10
N THR A 363 -18.26 7.64 -14.60
CA THR A 363 -19.02 8.44 -15.60
C THR A 363 -19.17 7.69 -16.93
N ARG A 364 -18.13 7.00 -17.37
CA ARG A 364 -18.13 6.23 -18.60
C ARG A 364 -19.10 5.04 -18.57
N LEU A 365 -19.40 4.52 -17.38
CA LEU A 365 -20.39 3.46 -17.17
C LEU A 365 -21.82 4.01 -16.96
N GLY A 366 -22.04 5.31 -17.12
CA GLY A 366 -23.37 5.94 -16.98
C GLY A 366 -23.64 6.56 -15.62
N GLY A 367 -22.71 6.40 -14.65
CA GLY A 367 -22.80 7.05 -13.35
C GLY A 367 -22.47 8.55 -13.41
N GLN A 368 -22.49 9.21 -12.28
CA GLN A 368 -22.10 10.61 -12.14
C GLN A 368 -21.06 10.75 -11.03
N ALA A 369 -19.82 11.11 -11.39
CA ALA A 369 -18.74 11.35 -10.45
C ALA A 369 -17.98 12.62 -10.84
N GLU A 370 -17.78 13.50 -9.89
CA GLU A 370 -17.14 14.80 -10.07
C GLU A 370 -15.95 14.92 -9.11
N GLN A 371 -14.83 15.39 -9.64
CA GLN A 371 -13.67 15.68 -8.82
C GLN A 371 -13.84 17.01 -8.07
N THR A 372 -13.44 17.03 -6.80
CA THR A 372 -13.21 18.26 -6.05
C THR A 372 -11.72 18.54 -5.94
N SER A 373 -11.32 19.65 -5.31
CA SER A 373 -9.91 19.96 -5.05
C SER A 373 -9.22 18.87 -4.23
N ASP A 374 -9.95 18.22 -3.31
CA ASP A 374 -9.42 17.25 -2.36
C ASP A 374 -10.11 15.88 -2.37
N GLY A 375 -11.00 15.60 -3.34
CA GLY A 375 -11.74 14.35 -3.34
C GLY A 375 -12.70 14.15 -4.50
N LEU A 376 -13.82 13.46 -4.22
CA LEU A 376 -14.84 13.09 -5.18
C LEU A 376 -16.24 13.33 -4.61
N VAL A 377 -17.18 13.72 -5.47
CA VAL A 377 -18.62 13.65 -5.23
C VAL A 377 -19.21 12.65 -6.22
N ILE A 378 -19.89 11.62 -5.71
CA ILE A 378 -20.47 10.56 -6.52
C ILE A 378 -21.97 10.57 -6.29
N THR A 379 -22.72 10.79 -7.37
CA THR A 379 -24.20 10.72 -7.36
C THR A 379 -24.62 9.44 -8.08
N PRO A 380 -25.29 8.51 -7.38
CA PRO A 380 -25.69 7.24 -7.97
C PRO A 380 -26.61 7.45 -9.20
N ARG A 381 -26.32 6.70 -10.24
CA ARG A 381 -27.12 6.62 -11.46
C ARG A 381 -27.10 5.17 -11.94
N PRO A 382 -28.10 4.71 -12.70
CA PRO A 382 -28.06 3.39 -13.31
C PRO A 382 -26.81 3.20 -14.16
N LEU A 383 -26.00 2.20 -13.82
CA LEU A 383 -24.80 1.85 -14.57
C LEU A 383 -25.13 0.85 -15.67
N HIS A 384 -24.33 0.85 -16.74
CA HIS A 384 -24.46 -0.10 -17.86
C HIS A 384 -23.17 -0.90 -18.06
N ALA A 385 -23.26 -1.99 -18.81
CA ALA A 385 -22.14 -2.82 -19.20
C ALA A 385 -21.05 -2.01 -19.93
N GLY A 386 -19.81 -2.43 -19.73
CA GLY A 386 -18.64 -1.80 -20.36
C GLY A 386 -17.35 -2.37 -19.78
N THR A 387 -16.22 -1.90 -20.27
CA THR A 387 -14.91 -2.31 -19.78
C THR A 387 -14.32 -1.23 -18.88
N VAL A 388 -14.06 -1.53 -17.60
CA VAL A 388 -13.36 -0.66 -16.65
C VAL A 388 -11.87 -0.68 -16.98
N ARG A 389 -11.27 0.48 -17.20
CA ARG A 389 -9.83 0.62 -17.34
C ARG A 389 -9.16 0.64 -15.98
N THR A 390 -8.04 -0.07 -15.85
CA THR A 390 -7.34 -0.17 -14.58
C THR A 390 -6.22 0.86 -14.42
N TYR A 391 -5.73 1.43 -15.48
CA TYR A 391 -4.61 2.38 -15.48
C TYR A 391 -3.38 1.78 -14.78
N HIS A 392 -3.17 0.46 -14.91
CA HIS A 392 -2.15 -0.33 -14.22
C HIS A 392 -2.22 -0.24 -12.67
N ASP A 393 -3.39 0.08 -12.13
CA ASP A 393 -3.63 0.19 -10.69
C ASP A 393 -4.56 -0.94 -10.21
N HIS A 394 -4.03 -1.76 -9.29
CA HIS A 394 -4.74 -2.89 -8.70
C HIS A 394 -6.04 -2.50 -7.99
N ARG A 395 -6.12 -1.30 -7.42
CA ARG A 395 -7.32 -0.83 -6.72
C ARG A 395 -8.40 -0.38 -7.68
N MET A 396 -8.04 0.08 -8.87
CA MET A 396 -9.01 0.32 -9.95
C MET A 396 -9.59 -1.01 -10.45
N ALA A 397 -8.76 -2.06 -10.56
CA ALA A 397 -9.23 -3.38 -10.95
C ALA A 397 -10.23 -3.96 -9.93
N THR A 398 -9.92 -3.87 -8.63
CA THR A 398 -10.83 -4.37 -7.58
C THR A 398 -12.09 -3.53 -7.46
N ALA A 399 -12.04 -2.22 -7.69
CA ALA A 399 -13.22 -1.36 -7.78
C ALA A 399 -14.14 -1.79 -8.94
N GLY A 400 -13.56 -2.11 -10.11
CA GLY A 400 -14.28 -2.68 -11.24
C GLY A 400 -14.97 -4.00 -10.91
N ALA A 401 -14.30 -4.89 -10.16
CA ALA A 401 -14.90 -6.15 -9.70
C ALA A 401 -16.12 -5.94 -8.79
N ILE A 402 -16.06 -4.95 -7.87
CA ILE A 402 -17.21 -4.58 -7.03
C ILE A 402 -18.39 -4.12 -7.87
N LEU A 403 -18.15 -3.25 -8.86
CA LEU A 403 -19.21 -2.78 -9.77
C LEU A 403 -19.83 -3.94 -10.55
N GLY A 404 -19.00 -4.92 -10.98
CA GLY A 404 -19.45 -6.12 -11.71
C GLY A 404 -20.48 -6.96 -10.97
N LEU A 405 -20.48 -6.95 -9.63
CA LEU A 405 -21.46 -7.68 -8.83
C LEU A 405 -22.92 -7.28 -9.11
N ARG A 406 -23.15 -6.04 -9.54
CA ARG A 406 -24.47 -5.47 -9.82
C ARG A 406 -24.69 -5.04 -11.28
N VAL A 407 -23.63 -5.01 -12.08
CA VAL A 407 -23.67 -4.56 -13.48
C VAL A 407 -23.34 -5.74 -14.39
N PRO A 408 -24.33 -6.51 -14.87
CA PRO A 408 -24.10 -7.65 -15.73
C PRO A 408 -23.36 -7.24 -17.03
N GLY A 409 -22.38 -8.04 -17.43
CA GLY A 409 -21.58 -7.79 -18.63
C GLY A 409 -20.47 -6.76 -18.46
N LEU A 410 -20.21 -6.30 -17.22
CA LEU A 410 -19.05 -5.46 -16.93
C LEU A 410 -17.76 -6.29 -17.02
N ARG A 411 -16.71 -5.68 -17.56
CA ARG A 411 -15.38 -6.29 -17.72
C ARG A 411 -14.31 -5.40 -17.08
N VAL A 412 -13.20 -5.98 -16.65
CA VAL A 412 -12.02 -5.28 -16.13
C VAL A 412 -10.86 -5.50 -17.08
N GLU A 413 -10.26 -4.41 -17.60
CA GLU A 413 -9.26 -4.42 -18.67
C GLU A 413 -8.04 -5.31 -18.34
N ASP A 414 -7.35 -5.03 -17.28
CA ASP A 414 -6.13 -5.73 -16.85
C ASP A 414 -6.27 -6.12 -15.36
N VAL A 415 -7.01 -7.19 -15.11
CA VAL A 415 -7.19 -7.69 -13.73
C VAL A 415 -5.88 -8.22 -13.14
N ALA A 416 -4.88 -8.57 -13.98
CA ALA A 416 -3.59 -9.06 -13.52
C ALA A 416 -2.80 -8.03 -12.70
N THR A 417 -3.13 -6.74 -12.82
CA THR A 417 -2.58 -5.69 -11.96
C THR A 417 -2.80 -5.95 -10.47
N THR A 418 -3.84 -6.71 -10.11
CA THR A 418 -4.13 -7.12 -8.71
C THR A 418 -3.02 -7.95 -8.10
N ALA A 419 -2.21 -8.67 -8.91
CA ALA A 419 -1.08 -9.47 -8.44
C ALA A 419 -0.03 -8.66 -7.65
N LYS A 420 -0.07 -7.32 -7.75
CA LYS A 420 0.75 -6.43 -6.93
C LYS A 420 0.51 -6.60 -5.42
N THR A 421 -0.70 -6.95 -5.01
CA THR A 421 -1.09 -7.08 -3.59
C THR A 421 -1.98 -8.29 -3.30
N LEU A 422 -2.64 -8.82 -4.31
CA LEU A 422 -3.51 -10.00 -4.27
C LEU A 422 -3.16 -10.91 -5.45
N PRO A 423 -2.13 -11.76 -5.35
CA PRO A 423 -1.63 -12.57 -6.47
C PRO A 423 -2.67 -13.46 -7.13
N ASP A 424 -3.63 -13.97 -6.36
CA ASP A 424 -4.74 -14.82 -6.84
C ASP A 424 -6.12 -14.16 -6.63
N PHE A 425 -6.22 -12.87 -6.94
CA PHE A 425 -7.48 -12.14 -6.76
C PHE A 425 -8.64 -12.81 -7.51
N VAL A 426 -8.44 -13.23 -8.75
CA VAL A 426 -9.49 -13.83 -9.58
C VAL A 426 -9.99 -15.15 -8.97
N GLY A 427 -9.07 -16.02 -8.52
CA GLY A 427 -9.44 -17.28 -7.85
C GLY A 427 -10.17 -17.03 -6.53
N MET A 428 -9.66 -16.12 -5.70
CA MET A 428 -10.30 -15.72 -4.43
C MET A 428 -11.70 -15.13 -4.67
N TRP A 429 -11.85 -14.28 -5.72
CA TRP A 429 -13.13 -13.65 -6.05
C TRP A 429 -14.16 -14.68 -6.50
N HIS A 430 -13.79 -15.60 -7.39
CA HIS A 430 -14.67 -16.70 -7.79
C HIS A 430 -15.01 -17.62 -6.62
N GLY A 431 -14.03 -17.99 -5.79
CA GLY A 431 -14.26 -18.81 -4.60
C GLY A 431 -15.22 -18.19 -3.59
N MET A 432 -15.23 -16.84 -3.47
CA MET A 432 -16.19 -16.11 -2.63
C MET A 432 -17.61 -16.15 -3.21
N LEU A 433 -17.75 -16.15 -4.53
CA LEU A 433 -19.06 -16.09 -5.20
C LEU A 433 -19.72 -17.47 -5.34
N GLY A 434 -18.98 -18.59 -5.20
CA GLY A 434 -19.47 -19.99 -5.28
C GLY A 434 -19.31 -20.61 -6.65
#